data_234ddcc2492121012e295273d455bd1d
#
_entry.id   234ddcc2492121012e295273d455bd1d
#
_cell.length_a   1.000
_cell.length_b   1.000
_cell.length_c   1.000
_cell.angle_alpha   90.00
_cell.angle_beta   90.00
_cell.angle_gamma   90.00
#
_symmetry.space_group_name_H-M   'P 1'
#
loop_
_entity.id
_entity.type
_entity.pdbx_description
1 polymer ?
#
loop_
_entity_poly.entity_id
_entity_poly.type
_entity_poly.pdbx_seq_one_letter_code
_entity_poly.pdbx_strand_id
1 'polypeptide(L)'
;MRTTPPLPLPVKRALSKLGNDMKDARLRRRISTVTMAERAFITRTTLAKAERGDPSVSMGTYATLLFVLGLSDRLSDIADISQDDIGLQLDTARLPKRIRESQ
;
A
#
# COMPACT_ATOMS: atom_id res chain seq x y z
N MET A 1 -27.25 8.66 3.43
CA MET A 1 -25.82 8.78 3.14
C MET A 1 -25.04 7.71 3.88
N ARG A 2 -24.12 7.08 3.20
CA ARG A 2 -23.33 6.03 3.81
C ARG A 2 -22.14 6.66 4.54
N THR A 3 -21.90 6.25 5.78
CA THR A 3 -20.80 6.72 6.57
C THR A 3 -19.71 5.66 6.58
N THR A 4 -18.50 6.05 6.24
CA THR A 4 -17.36 5.15 6.30
C THR A 4 -16.85 5.08 7.74
N PRO A 5 -16.68 3.87 8.29
CA PRO A 5 -16.09 3.77 9.62
C PRO A 5 -14.71 4.41 9.65
N PRO A 6 -14.32 5.03 10.78
CA PRO A 6 -12.98 5.58 10.86
C PRO A 6 -11.95 4.46 10.86
N LEU A 7 -10.80 4.72 10.20
CA LEU A 7 -9.69 3.77 10.22
C LEU A 7 -9.02 3.76 11.59
N PRO A 8 -8.49 2.62 12.02
CA PRO A 8 -7.62 2.61 13.20
C PRO A 8 -6.46 3.57 13.03
N LEU A 9 -6.05 4.21 14.10
CA LEU A 9 -4.97 5.18 14.06
C LEU A 9 -3.66 4.61 13.48
N PRO A 10 -3.24 3.38 13.83
CA PRO A 10 -2.03 2.81 13.22
C PRO A 10 -2.14 2.68 11.70
N VAL A 11 -3.33 2.41 11.19
CA VAL A 11 -3.55 2.32 9.74
C VAL A 11 -3.40 3.69 9.09
N LYS A 12 -3.99 4.72 9.71
CA LYS A 12 -3.85 6.09 9.22
C LYS A 12 -2.40 6.52 9.16
N ARG A 13 -1.65 6.19 10.21
CA ARG A 13 -0.23 6.54 10.28
C ARG A 13 0.58 5.81 9.22
N ALA A 14 0.28 4.54 8.99
CA ALA A 14 0.97 3.75 7.97
C ALA A 14 0.72 4.32 6.57
N LEU A 15 -0.54 4.71 6.29
CA LEU A 15 -0.86 5.28 4.99
C LEU A 15 -0.21 6.65 4.79
N SER A 16 -0.20 7.49 5.83
CA SER A 16 0.48 8.80 5.75
C SER A 16 1.96 8.62 5.51
N LYS A 17 2.57 7.67 6.19
CA LYS A 17 4.00 7.39 5.99
C LYS A 17 4.25 6.89 4.58
N LEU A 18 3.42 5.96 4.10
CA LEU A 18 3.56 5.45 2.73
C LEU A 18 3.46 6.58 1.71
N GLY A 19 2.47 7.45 1.86
CA GLY A 19 2.29 8.58 0.95
C GLY A 19 3.50 9.51 0.95
N ASN A 20 4.01 9.85 2.12
CA ASN A 20 5.19 10.70 2.25
C ASN A 20 6.42 10.03 1.65
N ASP A 21 6.60 8.74 1.92
CA ASP A 21 7.73 7.99 1.39
C ASP A 21 7.69 7.93 -0.14
N MET A 22 6.50 7.75 -0.72
CA MET A 22 6.34 7.76 -2.17
C MET A 22 6.64 9.13 -2.77
N LYS A 23 6.19 10.18 -2.10
CA LYS A 23 6.49 11.54 -2.55
C LYS A 23 7.99 11.78 -2.55
N ASP A 24 8.66 11.41 -1.46
CA ASP A 24 10.11 11.58 -1.35
C ASP A 24 10.84 10.74 -2.41
N ALA A 25 10.36 9.52 -2.65
CA ALA A 25 10.94 8.65 -3.68
C ALA A 25 10.79 9.27 -5.07
N ARG A 26 9.65 9.89 -5.34
CA ARG A 26 9.41 10.60 -6.60
C ARG A 26 10.38 11.77 -6.74
N LEU A 27 10.52 12.55 -5.67
CA LEU A 27 11.40 13.72 -5.69
C LEU A 27 12.86 13.33 -5.87
N ARG A 28 13.29 12.25 -5.21
CA ARG A 28 14.68 11.76 -5.40
C ARG A 28 14.95 11.36 -6.84
N ARG A 29 13.92 10.88 -7.55
CA ARG A 29 14.03 10.49 -8.96
C ARG A 29 13.78 11.66 -9.90
N ARG A 30 13.57 12.85 -9.34
CA ARG A 30 13.32 14.09 -10.10
C ARG A 30 12.16 13.94 -11.08
N ILE A 31 11.11 13.25 -10.66
CA ILE A 31 9.89 13.05 -11.45
C ILE A 31 8.88 14.11 -11.03
N SER A 32 8.37 14.87 -12.01
CA SER A 32 7.34 15.86 -11.74
C SER A 32 6.01 15.20 -11.43
N THR A 33 5.10 15.96 -10.80
CA THR A 33 3.74 15.45 -10.56
C THR A 33 3.01 15.13 -11.86
N VAL A 34 3.22 15.95 -12.88
CA VAL A 34 2.60 15.72 -14.19
C VAL A 34 3.06 14.38 -14.76
N THR A 35 4.36 14.16 -14.80
CA THR A 35 4.92 12.93 -15.34
C THR A 35 4.51 11.71 -14.54
N MET A 36 4.53 11.84 -13.20
CA MET A 36 4.15 10.73 -12.34
C MET A 36 2.70 10.33 -12.57
N ALA A 37 1.80 11.31 -12.60
CA ALA A 37 0.39 11.06 -12.85
C ALA A 37 0.16 10.41 -14.21
N GLU A 38 0.84 10.88 -15.24
CA GLU A 38 0.74 10.30 -16.57
C GLU A 38 1.19 8.84 -16.58
N ARG A 39 2.32 8.54 -15.98
CA ARG A 39 2.85 7.18 -15.94
C ARG A 39 1.95 6.22 -15.19
N ALA A 40 1.25 6.72 -14.17
CA ALA A 40 0.35 5.91 -13.36
C ALA A 40 -1.09 5.93 -13.87
N PHE A 41 -1.38 6.67 -14.94
CA PHE A 41 -2.72 6.80 -15.52
C PHE A 41 -3.73 7.34 -14.53
N ILE A 42 -3.33 8.33 -13.75
CA ILE A 42 -4.20 8.99 -12.78
C ILE A 42 -4.13 10.50 -12.95
N THR A 43 -5.08 11.20 -12.35
CA THR A 43 -5.04 12.65 -12.32
C THR A 43 -4.03 13.13 -11.29
N ARG A 44 -3.58 14.38 -11.43
CA ARG A 44 -2.71 15.00 -10.42
C ARG A 44 -3.43 15.11 -9.08
N THR A 45 -4.75 15.28 -9.10
CA THR A 45 -5.54 15.33 -7.86
C THR A 45 -5.45 13.98 -7.13
N THR A 46 -5.58 12.89 -7.85
CA THR A 46 -5.46 11.55 -7.26
C THR A 46 -4.03 11.33 -6.75
N LEU A 47 -3.03 11.77 -7.50
CA LEU A 47 -1.64 11.66 -7.04
C LEU A 47 -1.44 12.43 -5.73
N ALA A 48 -1.96 13.65 -5.64
CA ALA A 48 -1.85 14.44 -4.43
C ALA A 48 -2.49 13.74 -3.24
N LYS A 49 -3.65 13.11 -3.45
CA LYS A 49 -4.31 12.35 -2.39
C LYS A 49 -3.46 11.16 -1.96
N ALA A 50 -2.91 10.41 -2.92
CA ALA A 50 -2.08 9.25 -2.61
C ALA A 50 -0.83 9.66 -1.82
N GLU A 51 -0.23 10.79 -2.17
CA GLU A 51 0.96 11.27 -1.47
C GLU A 51 0.66 11.82 -0.09
N ARG A 52 -0.62 11.99 0.25
CA ARG A 52 -1.05 12.29 1.61
C ARG A 52 -1.48 11.03 2.36
N GLY A 53 -1.47 9.88 1.70
CA GLY A 53 -1.92 8.65 2.33
C GLY A 53 -3.42 8.55 2.46
N ASP A 54 -4.17 9.17 1.54
CA ASP A 54 -5.62 9.20 1.59
C ASP A 54 -6.20 7.79 1.42
N PRO A 55 -7.01 7.30 2.38
CA PRO A 55 -7.56 5.95 2.29
C PRO A 55 -8.63 5.78 1.20
N SER A 56 -9.13 6.87 0.64
CA SER A 56 -10.10 6.77 -0.46
C SER A 56 -9.44 6.40 -1.78
N VAL A 57 -8.12 6.51 -1.88
CA VAL A 57 -7.38 6.10 -3.07
C VAL A 57 -7.28 4.57 -3.05
N SER A 58 -7.53 3.94 -4.18
CA SER A 58 -7.53 2.47 -4.24
C SER A 58 -6.14 1.90 -4.00
N MET A 59 -6.13 0.67 -3.48
CA MET A 59 -4.87 -0.06 -3.33
C MET A 59 -4.18 -0.23 -4.69
N GLY A 60 -4.96 -0.47 -5.75
CA GLY A 60 -4.41 -0.58 -7.10
C GLY A 60 -3.65 0.66 -7.53
N THR A 61 -4.15 1.84 -7.16
CA THR A 61 -3.45 3.08 -7.47
C THR A 61 -2.14 3.19 -6.70
N TYR A 62 -2.17 2.88 -5.39
CA TYR A 62 -0.95 2.86 -4.59
C TYR A 62 0.07 1.88 -5.17
N ALA A 63 -0.40 0.68 -5.54
CA ALA A 63 0.47 -0.35 -6.11
C ALA A 63 1.09 0.12 -7.44
N THR A 64 0.31 0.79 -8.28
CA THR A 64 0.80 1.31 -9.56
C THR A 64 1.85 2.40 -9.35
N LEU A 65 1.63 3.28 -8.36
CA LEU A 65 2.63 4.30 -8.03
C LEU A 65 3.94 3.66 -7.56
N LEU A 66 3.85 2.63 -6.74
CA LEU A 66 5.04 1.89 -6.31
C LEU A 66 5.74 1.23 -7.51
N PHE A 67 4.96 0.72 -8.46
CA PHE A 67 5.52 0.15 -9.68
C PHE A 67 6.30 1.20 -10.49
N VAL A 68 5.72 2.38 -10.66
CA VAL A 68 6.39 3.48 -11.38
C VAL A 68 7.71 3.84 -10.70
N LEU A 69 7.74 3.77 -9.37
CA LEU A 69 8.94 4.07 -8.58
C LEU A 69 9.94 2.90 -8.53
N GLY A 70 9.57 1.74 -9.08
CA GLY A 70 10.44 0.56 -9.03
C GLY A 70 10.41 -0.16 -7.70
N LEU A 71 9.34 0.02 -6.91
CA LEU A 71 9.23 -0.52 -5.55
C LEU A 71 8.12 -1.54 -5.38
N SER A 72 7.53 -2.03 -6.49
CA SER A 72 6.38 -2.93 -6.39
C SER A 72 6.72 -4.27 -5.72
N ASP A 73 7.96 -4.71 -5.80
CA ASP A 73 8.36 -5.98 -5.16
C ASP A 73 8.16 -5.95 -3.66
N ARG A 74 8.32 -4.77 -3.04
CA ARG A 74 8.11 -4.62 -1.60
C ARG A 74 6.66 -4.88 -1.21
N LEU A 75 5.73 -4.51 -2.10
CA LEU A 75 4.32 -4.77 -1.87
C LEU A 75 4.04 -6.27 -1.90
N SER A 76 4.69 -7.01 -2.80
CA SER A 76 4.51 -8.45 -2.89
C SER A 76 4.91 -9.16 -1.61
N ASP A 77 5.80 -8.57 -0.83
CA ASP A 77 6.38 -9.22 0.35
C ASP A 77 5.70 -8.82 1.65
N ILE A 78 4.72 -7.93 1.61
CA ILE A 78 4.12 -7.40 2.84
C ILE A 78 3.61 -8.50 3.77
N ALA A 79 2.94 -9.50 3.22
CA ALA A 79 2.37 -10.59 4.02
C ALA A 79 3.11 -11.90 3.81
N ASP A 80 4.33 -11.84 3.28
CA ASP A 80 5.13 -13.03 3.07
C ASP A 80 5.45 -13.69 4.41
N ILE A 81 5.48 -15.01 4.43
CA ILE A 81 5.73 -15.78 5.66
C ILE A 81 7.03 -15.37 6.34
N SER A 82 8.04 -15.02 5.56
CA SER A 82 9.34 -14.59 6.10
C SER A 82 9.26 -13.29 6.89
N GLN A 83 8.19 -12.50 6.68
CA GLN A 83 7.97 -11.23 7.37
C GLN A 83 6.89 -11.33 8.44
N ASP A 84 6.33 -12.53 8.62
CA ASP A 84 5.19 -12.74 9.49
C ASP A 84 5.60 -13.51 10.74
N ASP A 85 6.10 -12.78 11.75
CA ASP A 85 6.59 -13.40 12.99
C ASP A 85 5.48 -14.17 13.72
N ILE A 86 4.28 -13.61 13.75
CA ILE A 86 3.15 -14.25 14.41
C ILE A 86 2.79 -15.54 13.67
N GLY A 87 2.72 -15.47 12.33
CA GLY A 87 2.44 -16.64 11.52
C GLY A 87 3.48 -17.72 11.65
N LEU A 88 4.76 -17.34 11.75
CA LEU A 88 5.84 -18.30 11.94
C LEU A 88 5.70 -19.01 13.29
N GLN A 89 5.32 -18.27 14.33
CA GLN A 89 5.07 -18.89 15.65
C GLN A 89 3.88 -19.83 15.61
N LEU A 90 2.82 -19.45 14.92
CA LEU A 90 1.64 -20.30 14.78
C LEU A 90 1.96 -21.55 13.96
N ASP A 91 2.85 -21.42 12.99
CA ASP A 91 3.24 -22.53 12.15
C ASP A 91 3.94 -23.64 12.95
N THR A 92 4.73 -23.28 13.95
CA THR A 92 5.35 -24.28 14.82
C THR A 92 4.31 -25.03 15.64
N ALA A 93 3.18 -24.41 15.96
CA ALA A 93 2.11 -25.08 16.65
C ALA A 93 1.40 -26.02 15.68
N ARG A 94 0.83 -25.45 14.63
CA ARG A 94 0.18 -26.22 13.59
C ARG A 94 -0.63 -25.34 12.68
N LEU A 95 -0.29 -25.33 11.44
CA LEU A 95 -1.00 -24.54 10.46
C LEU A 95 -1.72 -25.48 9.50
N PRO A 96 -3.01 -25.28 9.24
CA PRO A 96 -3.68 -26.09 8.24
C PRO A 96 -3.07 -25.85 6.87
N LYS A 97 -3.02 -26.88 6.05
CA LYS A 97 -2.46 -26.78 4.71
C LYS A 97 -3.24 -25.80 3.86
N ARG A 98 -4.52 -25.64 4.16
CA ARG A 98 -5.36 -24.66 3.50
C ARG A 98 -6.55 -24.39 4.39
N ILE A 99 -7.08 -23.21 4.20
CA ILE A 99 -8.28 -22.82 4.92
C ILE A 99 -9.48 -23.26 4.09
N ARG A 100 -10.40 -23.97 4.74
CA ARG A 100 -11.64 -24.38 4.10
C ARG A 100 -12.74 -23.48 4.57
N GLU A 101 -13.39 -22.86 3.61
CA GLU A 101 -14.54 -22.05 3.91
C GLU A 101 -15.79 -22.90 3.83
N SER A 102 -16.74 -22.60 4.66
CA SER A 102 -18.06 -23.22 4.59
C SER A 102 -18.05 -24.74 4.58
N GLN A 103 -17.28 -25.34 5.39
CA GLN A 103 -17.25 -26.79 5.50
C GLN A 103 -18.10 -27.30 6.61
#